data_befc6f3d39e899b42cb45cb394b13849
#
_entry.id   befc6f3d39e899b42cb45cb394b13849
#
_cell.length_a   1.000
_cell.length_b   1.000
_cell.length_c   1.000
_cell.angle_alpha   90.00
_cell.angle_beta   90.00
_cell.angle_gamma   90.00
#
_symmetry.space_group_name_H-M   'P 1'
#
loop_
_entity.id
_entity.type
_entity.pdbx_description
1 polymer ?
#
loop_
_entity_poly.entity_id
_entity_poly.type
_entity_poly.pdbx_seq_one_letter_code
_entity_poly.pdbx_strand_id
1 'polypeptide(L)'
;QNYWSNTSSNEAVKRFIQETDKGTVRKEIEKLIAGETIVKEIHQELTYQDMYASIENLWSVLFTTGYLTQTERKDANTFMLTIPNMEIRNIFLTQIMEYFKKTVSENGEALEKFCNALKDGNSEVVEQSLNNYLKRTISIRDTFVKKQMKENFYHGILLGILGFQQNWSVSSNKESGDGYSDILIETEDQETGIIIEIKYAETGNLEAVSEDALKQIEDRRYEEQLLEEGVEHILKYGIAFYKKKCKVIVVK
;
A
#
# COMPACT_ATOMS: atom_id res chain seq x y z
N GLN A 1 16.79 -0.19 16.25
CA GLN A 1 15.89 -1.22 16.83
C GLN A 1 14.53 -0.58 17.01
N ASN A 2 13.51 -1.10 16.31
CA ASN A 2 12.12 -0.65 16.45
C ASN A 2 11.61 -1.07 17.83
N TYR A 3 11.47 -0.13 18.72
CA TYR A 3 11.06 -0.36 20.12
C TYR A 3 9.59 -0.84 20.22
N TRP A 4 8.74 -0.47 19.25
CA TRP A 4 7.29 -0.68 19.25
C TRP A 4 6.81 -1.91 18.42
N SER A 5 7.71 -2.59 17.73
CA SER A 5 7.31 -3.63 16.76
C SER A 5 6.79 -4.94 17.36
N ASN A 6 6.88 -5.16 18.66
CA ASN A 6 6.52 -6.43 19.32
C ASN A 6 5.71 -6.27 20.63
N THR A 7 4.93 -5.22 20.78
CA THR A 7 4.09 -5.04 21.97
C THR A 7 2.65 -5.47 21.69
N SER A 8 1.95 -5.97 22.72
CA SER A 8 0.51 -6.27 22.70
C SER A 8 -0.37 -5.08 22.25
N SER A 9 0.19 -3.91 22.16
CA SER A 9 -0.46 -2.66 21.73
C SER A 9 -0.71 -2.60 20.21
N ASN A 10 -0.01 -3.37 19.37
CA ASN A 10 -0.31 -3.44 17.92
C ASN A 10 -1.72 -3.99 17.65
N GLU A 11 -2.30 -4.73 18.62
CA GLU A 11 -3.68 -5.21 18.53
C GLU A 11 -4.70 -4.06 18.46
N ALA A 12 -4.46 -2.94 19.13
CA ALA A 12 -5.32 -1.76 19.04
C ALA A 12 -5.32 -1.17 17.63
N VAL A 13 -4.14 -1.02 17.01
CA VAL A 13 -4.02 -0.53 15.64
C VAL A 13 -4.65 -1.51 14.65
N LYS A 14 -4.41 -2.81 14.84
CA LYS A 14 -4.99 -3.87 14.01
C LYS A 14 -6.52 -3.87 14.04
N ARG A 15 -7.13 -3.86 15.23
CA ARG A 15 -8.59 -3.75 15.38
C ARG A 15 -9.12 -2.47 14.77
N PHE A 16 -8.43 -1.36 14.99
CA PHE A 16 -8.79 -0.09 14.42
C PHE A 16 -8.82 -0.11 12.89
N ILE A 17 -7.83 -0.75 12.25
CA ILE A 17 -7.80 -0.92 10.80
C ILE A 17 -8.95 -1.82 10.31
N GLN A 18 -9.32 -2.87 11.06
CA GLN A 18 -10.44 -3.75 10.72
C GLN A 18 -11.80 -3.03 10.75
N GLU A 19 -11.95 -2.00 11.59
CA GLU A 19 -13.16 -1.16 11.65
C GLU A 19 -13.26 -0.13 10.51
N THR A 20 -12.27 -0.07 9.60
CA THR A 20 -12.21 0.92 8.49
C THR A 20 -13.29 0.76 7.43
N ASP A 21 -14.06 -0.31 7.44
CA ASP A 21 -15.22 -0.46 6.55
C ASP A 21 -16.30 0.60 6.82
N LYS A 22 -16.30 1.22 8.00
CA LYS A 22 -17.04 2.45 8.27
C LYS A 22 -16.34 3.64 7.60
N GLY A 23 -16.90 4.17 6.53
CA GLY A 23 -16.28 5.16 5.64
C GLY A 23 -15.73 6.43 6.30
N THR A 24 -16.21 6.81 7.50
CA THR A 24 -15.70 7.94 8.28
C THR A 24 -14.33 7.63 8.87
N VAL A 25 -14.16 6.48 9.49
CA VAL A 25 -12.91 6.02 10.11
C VAL A 25 -11.80 5.92 9.07
N ARG A 26 -12.12 5.38 7.90
CA ARG A 26 -11.17 5.30 6.78
C ARG A 26 -10.61 6.66 6.39
N LYS A 27 -11.48 7.68 6.23
CA LYS A 27 -11.06 9.04 5.89
C LYS A 27 -10.17 9.67 6.98
N GLU A 28 -10.42 9.37 8.23
CA GLU A 28 -9.64 9.87 9.35
C GLU A 28 -8.25 9.23 9.43
N ILE A 29 -8.16 7.92 9.19
CA ILE A 29 -6.88 7.22 9.05
C ILE A 29 -6.08 7.77 7.87
N GLU A 30 -6.72 7.99 6.72
CA GLU A 30 -6.08 8.58 5.55
C GLU A 30 -5.48 9.96 5.88
N LYS A 31 -6.18 10.78 6.65
CA LYS A 31 -5.66 12.08 7.13
C LYS A 31 -4.44 11.91 8.03
N LEU A 32 -4.53 11.05 9.04
CA LEU A 32 -3.44 10.81 9.97
C LEU A 32 -2.17 10.31 9.29
N ILE A 33 -2.30 9.36 8.36
CA ILE A 33 -1.16 8.83 7.59
C ILE A 33 -0.57 9.92 6.70
N ALA A 34 -1.39 10.82 6.16
CA ALA A 34 -0.95 11.99 5.41
C ALA A 34 -0.24 13.05 6.27
N GLY A 35 -0.22 12.89 7.60
CA GLY A 35 0.35 13.86 8.53
C GLY A 35 -0.60 14.99 8.90
N GLU A 36 -1.88 14.86 8.53
CA GLU A 36 -2.93 15.80 8.94
C GLU A 36 -3.40 15.49 10.37
N THR A 37 -4.14 16.42 10.94
CA THR A 37 -4.79 16.25 12.24
C THR A 37 -6.25 15.85 12.10
N ILE A 38 -6.76 15.17 13.12
CA ILE A 38 -8.19 14.90 13.28
C ILE A 38 -8.63 15.43 14.65
N VAL A 39 -9.92 15.75 14.78
CA VAL A 39 -10.50 16.19 16.05
C VAL A 39 -11.29 15.05 16.66
N LYS A 40 -10.97 14.69 17.92
CA LYS A 40 -11.61 13.59 18.64
C LYS A 40 -11.86 13.95 20.11
N GLU A 41 -12.99 13.51 20.60
CA GLU A 41 -13.24 13.41 22.03
C GLU A 41 -12.53 12.18 22.57
N ILE A 42 -11.83 12.34 23.70
CA ILE A 42 -10.99 11.31 24.31
C ILE A 42 -11.51 11.00 25.71
N HIS A 43 -11.82 9.75 25.93
CA HIS A 43 -12.23 9.21 27.23
C HIS A 43 -11.00 8.63 27.92
N GLN A 44 -10.46 9.32 28.93
CA GLN A 44 -9.23 8.92 29.63
C GLN A 44 -9.47 7.82 30.67
N GLU A 45 -10.72 7.67 31.16
CA GLU A 45 -11.10 6.72 32.20
C GLU A 45 -11.85 5.52 31.61
N LEU A 46 -11.20 4.79 30.67
CA LEU A 46 -11.76 3.56 30.11
C LEU A 46 -11.36 2.36 30.96
N THR A 47 -12.33 1.52 31.31
CA THR A 47 -12.04 0.19 31.86
C THR A 47 -11.50 -0.71 30.75
N TYR A 48 -10.81 -1.80 31.12
CA TYR A 48 -10.29 -2.76 30.16
C TYR A 48 -11.39 -3.37 29.26
N GLN A 49 -12.59 -3.55 29.81
CA GLN A 49 -13.74 -4.07 29.07
C GLN A 49 -14.29 -3.05 28.05
N ASP A 50 -14.20 -1.76 28.35
CA ASP A 50 -14.75 -0.71 27.50
C ASP A 50 -13.79 -0.31 26.37
N MET A 51 -12.50 -0.61 26.50
CA MET A 51 -11.47 -0.18 25.54
C MET A 51 -11.80 -0.47 24.08
N TYR A 52 -12.48 -1.61 23.83
CA TYR A 52 -12.80 -2.10 22.49
C TYR A 52 -14.30 -2.15 22.19
N ALA A 53 -15.12 -1.51 23.03
CA ALA A 53 -16.56 -1.55 22.89
C ALA A 53 -17.10 -0.64 21.77
N SER A 54 -16.37 0.43 21.44
CA SER A 54 -16.75 1.36 20.38
C SER A 54 -15.53 1.90 19.65
N ILE A 55 -15.76 2.51 18.48
CA ILE A 55 -14.71 3.17 17.71
C ILE A 55 -14.19 4.44 18.43
N GLU A 56 -15.03 5.11 19.16
CA GLU A 56 -14.66 6.29 19.96
C GLU A 56 -13.67 5.89 21.07
N ASN A 57 -13.91 4.74 21.70
CA ASN A 57 -13.00 4.20 22.71
C ASN A 57 -11.66 3.77 22.10
N LEU A 58 -11.66 3.20 20.87
CA LEU A 58 -10.42 2.88 20.17
C LEU A 58 -9.56 4.11 19.91
N TRP A 59 -10.15 5.27 19.57
CA TRP A 59 -9.40 6.53 19.47
C TRP A 59 -8.73 6.91 20.80
N SER A 60 -9.45 6.73 21.90
CA SER A 60 -8.92 6.97 23.24
C SER A 60 -7.78 6.01 23.59
N VAL A 61 -7.90 4.74 23.24
CA VAL A 61 -6.83 3.74 23.40
C VAL A 61 -5.59 4.13 22.59
N LEU A 62 -5.73 4.50 21.33
CA LEU A 62 -4.60 4.91 20.48
C LEU A 62 -3.90 6.16 21.02
N PHE A 63 -4.64 7.09 21.63
CA PHE A 63 -4.07 8.27 22.25
C PHE A 63 -3.34 7.92 23.57
N THR A 64 -3.97 7.18 24.48
CA THR A 64 -3.40 6.84 25.78
C THR A 64 -2.21 5.90 25.69
N THR A 65 -2.16 5.07 24.66
CA THR A 65 -1.02 4.16 24.37
C THR A 65 0.09 4.81 23.52
N GLY A 66 -0.04 6.07 23.13
CA GLY A 66 0.99 6.81 22.42
C GLY A 66 1.05 6.59 20.91
N TYR A 67 0.08 5.88 20.31
CA TYR A 67 -0.04 5.80 18.85
C TYR A 67 -0.54 7.09 18.22
N LEU A 68 -1.24 7.92 18.99
CA LEU A 68 -1.60 9.27 18.62
C LEU A 68 -1.08 10.24 19.67
N THR A 69 -0.83 11.47 19.26
CA THR A 69 -0.45 12.56 20.15
C THR A 69 -1.30 13.79 19.88
N GLN A 70 -1.47 14.65 20.88
CA GLN A 70 -2.17 15.90 20.73
C GLN A 70 -1.26 16.98 20.12
N THR A 71 -1.81 17.75 19.18
CA THR A 71 -1.20 18.99 18.69
C THR A 71 -1.85 20.21 19.33
N GLU A 72 -3.13 20.12 19.66
CA GLU A 72 -3.91 21.20 20.26
C GLU A 72 -5.04 20.59 21.10
N ARG A 73 -5.38 21.23 22.23
CA ARG A 73 -6.57 20.91 23.03
C ARG A 73 -7.66 21.92 22.70
N LYS A 74 -8.82 21.45 22.24
CA LYS A 74 -9.96 22.31 21.89
C LYS A 74 -10.86 22.63 23.07
N ASP A 75 -11.11 21.64 23.93
CA ASP A 75 -11.88 21.76 25.17
C ASP A 75 -11.42 20.71 26.19
N ALA A 76 -12.24 20.45 27.23
CA ALA A 76 -11.88 19.56 28.34
C ALA A 76 -11.47 18.16 27.89
N ASN A 77 -12.15 17.58 26.87
CA ASN A 77 -11.95 16.21 26.42
C ASN A 77 -11.71 16.10 24.93
N THR A 78 -11.75 17.21 24.17
CA THR A 78 -11.59 17.21 22.72
C THR A 78 -10.20 17.70 22.32
N PHE A 79 -9.52 16.88 21.52
CA PHE A 79 -8.13 17.11 21.12
C PHE A 79 -7.99 17.07 19.61
N MET A 80 -7.08 17.87 19.07
CA MET A 80 -6.52 17.65 17.73
C MET A 80 -5.41 16.64 17.84
N LEU A 81 -5.56 15.50 17.16
CA LEU A 81 -4.66 14.36 17.21
C LEU A 81 -3.91 14.18 15.90
N THR A 82 -2.67 13.72 16.01
CA THR A 82 -1.82 13.31 14.87
C THR A 82 -0.98 12.08 15.23
N ILE A 83 -0.38 11.45 14.22
CA ILE A 83 0.63 10.41 14.44
C ILE A 83 1.95 11.08 14.88
N PRO A 84 2.56 10.67 16.00
CA PRO A 84 3.67 11.39 16.62
C PRO A 84 4.97 11.36 15.81
N ASN A 85 5.25 10.28 15.09
CA ASN A 85 6.51 10.08 14.40
C ASN A 85 6.41 9.04 13.28
N MET A 86 7.52 8.87 12.54
CA MET A 86 7.60 7.95 11.40
C MET A 86 7.51 6.47 11.81
N GLU A 87 8.01 6.10 12.98
CA GLU A 87 7.95 4.72 13.47
C GLU A 87 6.49 4.28 13.66
N ILE A 88 5.69 5.08 14.33
CA ILE A 88 4.26 4.82 14.52
C ILE A 88 3.52 4.84 13.17
N ARG A 89 3.87 5.76 12.27
CA ARG A 89 3.29 5.78 10.91
C ARG A 89 3.53 4.46 10.17
N ASN A 90 4.74 3.92 10.26
CA ASN A 90 5.08 2.64 9.64
C ASN A 90 4.29 1.48 10.24
N ILE A 91 3.97 1.51 11.55
CA ILE A 91 3.09 0.52 12.17
C ILE A 91 1.69 0.57 11.54
N PHE A 92 1.10 1.76 11.38
CA PHE A 92 -0.19 1.90 10.70
C PHE A 92 -0.14 1.36 9.26
N LEU A 93 0.89 1.73 8.49
CA LEU A 93 1.06 1.26 7.12
C LEU A 93 1.18 -0.28 7.06
N THR A 94 1.97 -0.87 7.96
CA THR A 94 2.13 -2.33 8.04
C THR A 94 0.79 -3.02 8.34
N GLN A 95 0.02 -2.53 9.30
CA GLN A 95 -1.28 -3.10 9.64
C GLN A 95 -2.31 -2.94 8.52
N ILE A 96 -2.29 -1.80 7.80
CA ILE A 96 -3.11 -1.59 6.58
C ILE A 96 -2.74 -2.62 5.51
N MET A 97 -1.45 -2.85 5.29
CA MET A 97 -0.98 -3.84 4.33
C MET A 97 -1.39 -5.27 4.71
N GLU A 98 -1.29 -5.63 5.99
CA GLU A 98 -1.74 -6.94 6.49
C GLU A 98 -3.25 -7.15 6.28
N TYR A 99 -4.04 -6.13 6.59
CA TYR A 99 -5.48 -6.16 6.37
C TYR A 99 -5.83 -6.27 4.87
N PHE A 100 -5.12 -5.52 4.03
CA PHE A 100 -5.26 -5.59 2.58
C PHE A 100 -4.93 -6.98 2.03
N LYS A 101 -3.80 -7.56 2.43
CA LYS A 101 -3.41 -8.93 2.05
C LYS A 101 -4.52 -9.93 2.40
N LYS A 102 -5.04 -9.87 3.63
CA LYS A 102 -6.14 -10.74 4.04
C LYS A 102 -7.37 -10.59 3.13
N THR A 103 -7.79 -9.36 2.84
CA THR A 103 -8.96 -9.07 1.98
C THR A 103 -8.76 -9.58 0.55
N VAL A 104 -7.53 -9.51 0.02
CA VAL A 104 -7.20 -10.06 -1.30
C VAL A 104 -7.23 -11.58 -1.30
N SER A 105 -6.67 -12.22 -0.26
CA SER A 105 -6.64 -13.69 -0.17
C SER A 105 -8.03 -14.32 -0.06
N GLU A 106 -9.00 -13.59 0.50
CA GLU A 106 -10.40 -14.03 0.60
C GLU A 106 -11.16 -13.98 -0.75
N ASN A 107 -10.58 -13.35 -1.79
CA ASN A 107 -11.19 -13.20 -3.12
C ASN A 107 -10.33 -13.86 -4.20
N GLY A 108 -10.20 -15.19 -4.14
CA GLY A 108 -9.32 -15.98 -5.01
C GLY A 108 -9.61 -15.81 -6.51
N GLU A 109 -10.88 -15.75 -6.92
CA GLU A 109 -11.26 -15.57 -8.33
C GLU A 109 -10.77 -14.21 -8.90
N ALA A 110 -10.91 -13.13 -8.12
CA ALA A 110 -10.44 -11.83 -8.56
C ALA A 110 -8.91 -11.75 -8.60
N LEU A 111 -8.22 -12.45 -7.70
CA LEU A 111 -6.77 -12.58 -7.71
C LEU A 111 -6.29 -13.36 -8.92
N GLU A 112 -6.89 -14.51 -9.21
CA GLU A 112 -6.57 -15.32 -10.37
C GLU A 112 -6.78 -14.55 -11.67
N LYS A 113 -7.91 -13.86 -11.80
CA LYS A 113 -8.18 -12.96 -12.94
C LYS A 113 -7.11 -11.89 -13.11
N PHE A 114 -6.66 -11.28 -12.02
CA PHE A 114 -5.60 -10.28 -12.05
C PHE A 114 -4.27 -10.87 -12.51
N CYS A 115 -3.86 -12.01 -11.95
CA CYS A 115 -2.59 -12.66 -12.29
C CYS A 115 -2.58 -13.15 -13.75
N ASN A 116 -3.68 -13.76 -14.22
CA ASN A 116 -3.81 -14.18 -15.62
C ASN A 116 -3.71 -12.98 -16.57
N ALA A 117 -4.42 -11.89 -16.27
CA ALA A 117 -4.34 -10.66 -17.06
C ALA A 117 -2.93 -10.06 -17.09
N LEU A 118 -2.20 -10.15 -15.97
CA LEU A 118 -0.81 -9.69 -15.90
C LEU A 118 0.10 -10.55 -16.77
N LYS A 119 -0.04 -11.88 -16.72
CA LYS A 119 0.71 -12.83 -17.55
C LYS A 119 0.40 -12.69 -19.06
N ASP A 120 -0.86 -12.39 -19.40
CA ASP A 120 -1.30 -12.25 -20.80
C ASP A 120 -0.94 -10.89 -21.42
N GLY A 121 -0.45 -9.94 -20.64
CA GLY A 121 -0.19 -8.57 -21.09
C GLY A 121 -1.47 -7.76 -21.31
N ASN A 122 -2.55 -8.05 -20.56
CA ASN A 122 -3.82 -7.35 -20.64
C ASN A 122 -3.86 -6.17 -19.65
N SER A 123 -3.27 -5.04 -20.03
CA SER A 123 -3.18 -3.84 -19.19
C SER A 123 -4.52 -3.29 -18.74
N GLU A 124 -5.57 -3.40 -19.56
CA GLU A 124 -6.91 -2.90 -19.22
C GLU A 124 -7.52 -3.67 -18.04
N VAL A 125 -7.45 -5.00 -18.05
CA VAL A 125 -7.96 -5.84 -16.97
C VAL A 125 -7.13 -5.67 -15.71
N VAL A 126 -5.80 -5.53 -15.83
CA VAL A 126 -4.89 -5.24 -14.71
C VAL A 126 -5.26 -3.89 -14.08
N GLU A 127 -5.42 -2.83 -14.88
CA GLU A 127 -5.82 -1.49 -14.44
C GLU A 127 -7.17 -1.50 -13.73
N GLN A 128 -8.18 -2.14 -14.32
CA GLN A 128 -9.52 -2.26 -13.72
C GLN A 128 -9.48 -2.97 -12.37
N SER A 129 -8.73 -4.07 -12.29
CA SER A 129 -8.58 -4.86 -11.06
C SER A 129 -7.90 -4.05 -9.95
N LEU A 130 -6.78 -3.38 -10.27
CA LEU A 130 -6.09 -2.49 -9.34
C LEU A 130 -6.97 -1.34 -8.88
N ASN A 131 -7.67 -0.67 -9.80
CA ASN A 131 -8.59 0.40 -9.45
C ASN A 131 -9.73 -0.08 -8.52
N ASN A 132 -10.21 -1.30 -8.68
CA ASN A 132 -11.22 -1.89 -7.80
C ASN A 132 -10.65 -2.21 -6.41
N TYR A 133 -9.42 -2.72 -6.33
CA TYR A 133 -8.72 -2.90 -5.06
C TYR A 133 -8.49 -1.57 -4.34
N LEU A 134 -7.97 -0.56 -5.05
CA LEU A 134 -7.70 0.75 -4.49
C LEU A 134 -8.94 1.46 -3.93
N LYS A 135 -10.12 1.26 -4.54
CA LYS A 135 -11.38 1.80 -4.02
C LYS A 135 -11.73 1.25 -2.63
N ARG A 136 -11.33 0.03 -2.34
CA ARG A 136 -11.60 -0.68 -1.08
C ARG A 136 -10.52 -0.48 -0.02
N THR A 137 -9.33 0.02 -0.41
CA THR A 137 -8.22 0.27 0.50
C THR A 137 -8.21 1.70 1.05
N ILE A 138 -7.32 1.92 2.02
CA ILE A 138 -6.97 3.24 2.53
C ILE A 138 -6.00 3.89 1.52
N SER A 139 -6.30 5.10 1.06
CA SER A 139 -5.37 5.86 0.22
C SER A 139 -4.47 6.75 1.07
N ILE A 140 -3.21 6.89 0.66
CA ILE A 140 -2.34 7.93 1.19
C ILE A 140 -2.74 9.25 0.53
N ARG A 141 -3.21 10.21 1.33
CA ARG A 141 -3.52 11.57 0.84
C ARG A 141 -2.26 12.41 0.69
N ASP A 142 -2.30 13.36 -0.26
CA ASP A 142 -1.15 14.02 -0.83
C ASP A 142 -0.41 15.05 0.02
N THR A 143 -0.89 15.41 1.18
CA THR A 143 -0.56 16.72 1.73
C THR A 143 0.81 16.84 2.39
N PHE A 144 1.45 15.75 2.87
CA PHE A 144 2.74 15.85 3.57
C PHE A 144 3.67 14.63 3.44
N VAL A 145 3.29 13.63 2.64
CA VAL A 145 4.09 12.42 2.47
C VAL A 145 5.00 12.59 1.24
N LYS A 146 6.30 12.34 1.41
CA LYS A 146 7.26 12.37 0.29
C LYS A 146 6.83 11.40 -0.81
N LYS A 147 7.07 11.77 -2.08
CA LYS A 147 6.76 10.97 -3.26
C LYS A 147 7.21 9.52 -3.11
N GLN A 148 8.45 9.29 -2.70
CA GLN A 148 9.01 7.96 -2.50
C GLN A 148 8.23 7.11 -1.48
N MET A 149 7.67 7.70 -0.43
CA MET A 149 6.86 6.95 0.52
C MET A 149 5.51 6.52 -0.08
N LYS A 150 4.97 7.31 -0.99
CA LYS A 150 3.74 6.98 -1.73
C LYS A 150 4.02 5.83 -2.70
N GLU A 151 5.12 5.88 -3.43
CA GLU A 151 5.58 4.80 -4.30
C GLU A 151 5.79 3.50 -3.51
N ASN A 152 6.49 3.54 -2.39
CA ASN A 152 6.69 2.40 -1.50
C ASN A 152 5.37 1.80 -0.98
N PHE A 153 4.35 2.62 -0.74
CA PHE A 153 3.04 2.12 -0.33
C PHE A 153 2.36 1.31 -1.44
N TYR A 154 2.31 1.84 -2.67
CA TYR A 154 1.70 1.13 -3.80
C TYR A 154 2.53 -0.09 -4.23
N HIS A 155 3.84 0.00 -4.14
CA HIS A 155 4.75 -1.13 -4.30
C HIS A 155 4.41 -2.25 -3.31
N GLY A 156 4.25 -1.92 -2.02
CA GLY A 156 3.82 -2.88 -1.00
C GLY A 156 2.43 -3.49 -1.27
N ILE A 157 1.48 -2.72 -1.82
CA ILE A 157 0.17 -3.24 -2.25
C ILE A 157 0.34 -4.30 -3.34
N LEU A 158 1.11 -4.01 -4.38
CA LEU A 158 1.35 -4.95 -5.48
C LEU A 158 2.07 -6.21 -5.00
N LEU A 159 3.13 -6.08 -4.20
CA LEU A 159 3.79 -7.23 -3.59
C LEU A 159 2.83 -8.06 -2.73
N GLY A 160 1.92 -7.38 -2.01
CA GLY A 160 0.89 -8.04 -1.22
C GLY A 160 -0.08 -8.86 -2.07
N ILE A 161 -0.46 -8.39 -3.24
CA ILE A 161 -1.31 -9.12 -4.20
C ILE A 161 -0.54 -10.29 -4.81
N LEU A 162 0.65 -10.01 -5.35
CA LEU A 162 1.47 -10.98 -6.07
C LEU A 162 1.99 -12.11 -5.18
N GLY A 163 2.24 -11.84 -3.89
CA GLY A 163 2.72 -12.82 -2.93
C GLY A 163 1.74 -13.97 -2.61
N PHE A 164 0.49 -13.91 -3.10
CA PHE A 164 -0.46 -15.02 -3.03
C PHE A 164 -0.36 -15.99 -4.22
N GLN A 165 0.36 -15.61 -5.28
CA GLN A 165 0.61 -16.49 -6.41
C GLN A 165 1.79 -17.41 -6.09
N GLN A 166 1.47 -18.63 -5.62
CA GLN A 166 2.47 -19.56 -5.07
C GLN A 166 3.48 -20.08 -6.10
N ASN A 167 3.09 -20.08 -7.36
CA ASN A 167 3.90 -20.64 -8.44
C ASN A 167 4.78 -19.59 -9.15
N TRP A 168 4.74 -18.32 -8.72
CA TRP A 168 5.55 -17.25 -9.28
C TRP A 168 6.71 -16.90 -8.35
N SER A 169 7.90 -16.71 -8.93
CA SER A 169 9.03 -16.11 -8.24
C SER A 169 8.90 -14.61 -8.31
N VAL A 170 8.55 -13.96 -7.19
CA VAL A 170 8.36 -12.50 -7.11
C VAL A 170 9.50 -11.90 -6.32
N SER A 171 10.31 -11.08 -6.99
CA SER A 171 11.43 -10.35 -6.39
C SER A 171 11.12 -8.85 -6.34
N SER A 172 11.60 -8.18 -5.31
CA SER A 172 11.42 -6.75 -5.09
C SER A 172 12.77 -6.06 -4.97
N ASN A 173 12.93 -4.90 -5.61
CA ASN A 173 14.18 -4.14 -5.65
C ASN A 173 15.39 -5.02 -6.04
N LYS A 174 15.19 -5.90 -7.03
CA LYS A 174 16.25 -6.77 -7.54
C LYS A 174 17.15 -5.96 -8.45
N GLU A 175 18.46 -6.09 -8.26
CA GLU A 175 19.44 -5.52 -9.17
C GLU A 175 19.26 -6.13 -10.56
N SER A 176 19.09 -5.28 -11.57
CA SER A 176 18.84 -5.70 -12.93
C SER A 176 19.31 -4.62 -13.90
N GLY A 177 20.07 -4.98 -14.92
CA GLY A 177 20.67 -4.00 -15.85
C GLY A 177 21.48 -2.93 -15.12
N ASP A 178 21.20 -1.67 -15.42
CA ASP A 178 21.89 -0.51 -14.82
C ASP A 178 21.18 0.06 -13.58
N GLY A 179 20.39 -0.75 -12.85
CA GLY A 179 19.66 -0.27 -11.67
C GLY A 179 18.92 -1.37 -10.91
N TYR A 180 17.84 -0.98 -10.25
CA TYR A 180 17.00 -1.86 -9.47
C TYR A 180 15.56 -1.74 -9.98
N SER A 181 14.98 -2.85 -10.45
CA SER A 181 13.54 -2.92 -10.79
C SER A 181 12.70 -2.92 -9.52
N ASP A 182 11.54 -2.27 -9.55
CA ASP A 182 10.63 -2.30 -8.40
C ASP A 182 10.13 -3.71 -8.12
N ILE A 183 9.62 -4.40 -9.15
CA ILE A 183 9.16 -5.79 -9.04
C ILE A 183 9.59 -6.56 -10.29
N LEU A 184 10.21 -7.70 -10.07
CA LEU A 184 10.55 -8.69 -11.08
C LEU A 184 9.81 -9.99 -10.78
N ILE A 185 9.16 -10.56 -11.80
CA ILE A 185 8.40 -11.81 -11.67
C ILE A 185 8.86 -12.79 -12.74
N GLU A 186 9.13 -14.00 -12.33
CA GLU A 186 9.30 -15.17 -13.18
C GLU A 186 8.09 -16.09 -12.97
N THR A 187 7.38 -16.43 -14.04
CA THR A 187 6.21 -17.29 -13.97
C THR A 187 6.61 -18.76 -13.83
N GLU A 188 5.66 -19.63 -13.49
CA GLU A 188 5.91 -21.06 -13.22
C GLU A 188 6.49 -21.84 -14.40
N ASP A 189 6.16 -21.40 -15.63
CA ASP A 189 6.67 -22.00 -16.87
C ASP A 189 8.12 -21.60 -17.19
N GLN A 190 8.66 -20.61 -16.48
CA GLN A 190 9.99 -20.00 -16.72
C GLN A 190 10.16 -19.43 -18.15
N GLU A 191 9.08 -19.36 -18.92
CA GLU A 191 9.07 -18.80 -20.28
C GLU A 191 8.70 -17.33 -20.28
N THR A 192 7.94 -16.89 -19.24
CA THR A 192 7.44 -15.50 -19.14
C THR A 192 8.06 -14.79 -17.94
N GLY A 193 8.70 -13.67 -18.23
CA GLY A 193 9.18 -12.71 -17.23
C GLY A 193 8.34 -11.44 -17.25
N ILE A 194 8.10 -10.85 -16.08
CA ILE A 194 7.33 -9.62 -15.96
C ILE A 194 8.13 -8.62 -15.13
N ILE A 195 8.35 -7.45 -15.69
CA ILE A 195 9.03 -6.34 -15.03
C ILE A 195 8.00 -5.25 -14.78
N ILE A 196 7.91 -4.78 -13.53
CA ILE A 196 6.98 -3.72 -13.16
C ILE A 196 7.76 -2.56 -12.54
N GLU A 197 7.57 -1.38 -13.08
CA GLU A 197 8.04 -0.12 -12.51
C GLU A 197 6.86 0.71 -12.04
N ILE A 198 6.97 1.27 -10.84
CA ILE A 198 5.89 1.97 -10.14
C ILE A 198 6.26 3.42 -9.93
N LYS A 199 5.35 4.33 -10.28
CA LYS A 199 5.55 5.76 -10.01
C LYS A 199 4.29 6.39 -9.42
N TYR A 200 4.49 7.43 -8.62
CA TYR A 200 3.40 8.24 -8.10
C TYR A 200 3.26 9.55 -8.90
N ALA A 201 2.06 9.78 -9.46
CA ALA A 201 1.73 10.94 -10.26
C ALA A 201 1.30 12.11 -9.37
N GLU A 202 2.22 12.93 -8.90
CA GLU A 202 1.94 14.03 -7.95
C GLU A 202 0.88 15.03 -8.47
N THR A 203 0.87 15.30 -9.76
CA THR A 203 -0.11 16.18 -10.42
C THR A 203 -1.38 15.47 -10.89
N GLY A 204 -1.43 14.13 -10.76
CA GLY A 204 -2.53 13.31 -11.26
C GLY A 204 -2.48 13.00 -12.76
N ASN A 205 -1.43 13.38 -13.48
CA ASN A 205 -1.20 12.99 -14.87
C ASN A 205 -0.68 11.54 -14.94
N LEU A 206 -1.61 10.60 -14.84
CA LEU A 206 -1.29 9.18 -14.77
C LEU A 206 -0.69 8.65 -16.07
N GLU A 207 -1.15 9.14 -17.24
CA GLU A 207 -0.68 8.69 -18.54
C GLU A 207 0.82 8.95 -18.71
N ALA A 208 1.24 10.21 -18.63
CA ALA A 208 2.65 10.58 -18.79
C ALA A 208 3.56 9.90 -17.75
N VAL A 209 3.07 9.72 -16.50
CA VAL A 209 3.86 9.08 -15.45
C VAL A 209 3.97 7.56 -15.66
N SER A 210 2.97 6.90 -16.24
CA SER A 210 3.09 5.48 -16.61
C SER A 210 4.04 5.28 -17.80
N GLU A 211 4.06 6.20 -18.76
CA GLU A 211 5.06 6.22 -19.85
C GLU A 211 6.49 6.43 -19.32
N ASP A 212 6.67 7.36 -18.36
CA ASP A 212 7.96 7.57 -17.68
C ASP A 212 8.44 6.31 -16.94
N ALA A 213 7.51 5.53 -16.37
CA ALA A 213 7.84 4.27 -15.72
C ALA A 213 8.34 3.23 -16.74
N LEU A 214 7.64 3.06 -17.87
CA LEU A 214 8.11 2.17 -18.94
C LEU A 214 9.48 2.58 -19.50
N LYS A 215 9.65 3.88 -19.75
CA LYS A 215 10.91 4.40 -20.22
C LYS A 215 12.06 4.10 -19.28
N GLN A 216 11.84 4.15 -17.97
CA GLN A 216 12.86 3.79 -16.98
C GLN A 216 13.29 2.33 -17.11
N ILE A 217 12.34 1.38 -17.34
CA ILE A 217 12.67 -0.04 -17.56
C ILE A 217 13.60 -0.18 -18.78
N GLU A 218 13.28 0.51 -19.88
CA GLU A 218 14.07 0.48 -21.11
C GLU A 218 15.45 1.13 -20.94
N ASP A 219 15.49 2.37 -20.42
CA ASP A 219 16.73 3.12 -20.21
C ASP A 219 17.71 2.40 -19.26
N ARG A 220 17.20 1.60 -18.32
CA ARG A 220 17.98 0.83 -17.34
C ARG A 220 18.19 -0.62 -17.71
N ARG A 221 17.60 -1.07 -18.82
CA ARG A 221 17.77 -2.43 -19.36
C ARG A 221 17.44 -3.52 -18.33
N TYR A 222 16.35 -3.34 -17.59
CA TYR A 222 15.96 -4.27 -16.53
C TYR A 222 15.66 -5.68 -17.03
N GLU A 223 15.47 -5.88 -18.33
CA GLU A 223 15.28 -7.20 -18.95
C GLU A 223 16.54 -8.03 -19.08
N GLU A 224 17.74 -7.45 -18.98
CA GLU A 224 19.01 -8.16 -19.25
C GLU A 224 19.15 -9.43 -18.40
N GLN A 225 18.79 -9.35 -17.11
CA GLN A 225 18.87 -10.51 -16.23
C GLN A 225 17.96 -11.65 -16.66
N LEU A 226 16.70 -11.35 -17.02
CA LEU A 226 15.74 -12.36 -17.48
C LEU A 226 16.20 -13.01 -18.78
N LEU A 227 16.80 -12.21 -19.69
CA LEU A 227 17.37 -12.72 -20.95
C LEU A 227 18.57 -13.65 -20.70
N GLU A 228 19.44 -13.32 -19.74
CA GLU A 228 20.56 -14.17 -19.34
C GLU A 228 20.09 -15.48 -18.69
N GLU A 229 18.96 -15.44 -17.99
CA GLU A 229 18.30 -16.63 -17.39
C GLU A 229 17.51 -17.46 -18.40
N GLY A 230 17.42 -17.00 -19.69
CA GLY A 230 16.81 -17.74 -20.80
C GLY A 230 15.31 -17.53 -20.93
N VAL A 231 14.76 -16.47 -20.33
CA VAL A 231 13.34 -16.12 -20.43
C VAL A 231 13.04 -15.61 -21.85
N GLU A 232 12.07 -16.23 -22.53
CA GLU A 232 11.77 -15.91 -23.94
C GLU A 232 10.77 -14.77 -24.11
N HIS A 233 9.81 -14.64 -23.19
CA HIS A 233 8.76 -13.64 -23.25
C HIS A 233 8.86 -12.66 -22.07
N ILE A 234 9.13 -11.40 -22.36
CA ILE A 234 9.26 -10.37 -21.33
C ILE A 234 8.17 -9.31 -21.49
N LEU A 235 7.37 -9.15 -20.44
CA LEU A 235 6.35 -8.12 -20.34
C LEU A 235 6.85 -6.98 -19.43
N LYS A 236 6.84 -5.76 -19.93
CA LYS A 236 7.28 -4.56 -19.21
C LYS A 236 6.07 -3.71 -18.88
N TYR A 237 5.80 -3.51 -17.58
CA TYR A 237 4.68 -2.75 -17.08
C TYR A 237 5.11 -1.44 -16.46
N GLY A 238 4.60 -0.33 -16.98
CA GLY A 238 4.66 0.98 -16.31
C GLY A 238 3.35 1.23 -15.58
N ILE A 239 3.40 1.40 -14.25
CA ILE A 239 2.21 1.62 -13.43
C ILE A 239 2.32 2.93 -12.69
N ALA A 240 1.44 3.88 -13.02
CA ALA A 240 1.32 5.14 -12.31
C ALA A 240 0.15 5.11 -11.32
N PHE A 241 0.39 5.59 -10.09
CA PHE A 241 -0.64 5.71 -9.07
C PHE A 241 -0.92 7.17 -8.70
N TYR A 242 -2.18 7.46 -8.42
CA TYR A 242 -2.63 8.73 -7.87
C TYR A 242 -3.84 8.52 -6.98
N LYS A 243 -3.70 8.68 -5.66
CA LYS A 243 -4.79 8.43 -4.69
C LYS A 243 -5.37 7.02 -4.84
N LYS A 244 -6.64 6.89 -5.23
CA LYS A 244 -7.35 5.61 -5.44
C LYS A 244 -7.49 5.25 -6.92
N LYS A 245 -6.58 5.72 -7.75
CA LYS A 245 -6.55 5.44 -9.18
C LYS A 245 -5.16 5.02 -9.62
N CYS A 246 -5.11 4.18 -10.62
CA CYS A 246 -3.89 3.89 -11.36
C CYS A 246 -4.13 3.92 -12.86
N LYS A 247 -3.05 4.05 -13.61
CA LYS A 247 -2.94 3.79 -15.04
C LYS A 247 -1.91 2.71 -15.23
N VAL A 248 -2.20 1.78 -16.11
CA VAL A 248 -1.33 0.64 -16.44
C VAL A 248 -1.09 0.63 -17.93
N ILE A 249 0.17 0.62 -18.32
CA ILE A 249 0.60 0.40 -19.71
C ILE A 249 1.57 -0.77 -19.75
N VAL A 250 1.61 -1.46 -20.87
CA VAL A 250 2.46 -2.64 -21.07
C VAL A 250 3.10 -2.62 -22.44
N VAL A 251 4.35 -3.09 -22.52
CA VAL A 251 5.09 -3.40 -23.75
C VAL A 251 5.53 -4.86 -23.67
N LYS A 252 5.45 -5.54 -24.82
CA LYS A 252 5.84 -6.95 -25.02
C LYS A 252 7.18 -7.02 -25.73
#